data_9e429e13951703e0a5a1221d8761775c
#
_entry.id   9e429e13951703e0a5a1221d8761775c
#
_cell.length_a   1.000
_cell.length_b   1.000
_cell.length_c   1.000
_cell.angle_alpha   90.00
_cell.angle_beta   90.00
_cell.angle_gamma   90.00
#
_symmetry.space_group_name_H-M   'P 1'
#
loop_
_entity.id
_entity.type
_entity.pdbx_description
1 polymer ?
#
loop_
_entity_poly.entity_id
_entity_poly.type
_entity_poly.pdbx_seq_one_letter_code
_entity_poly.pdbx_strand_id
1 'polypeptide(L)'
;FNNLTPRIQRMRLIKSADEVQKMMVAGLYAEKAVKVGFDNISLDKTETDIIAQIDFAMKREGYEMSFDTMVLTGDNAANPHGIPAANKVENDALLLFDLGVLVNGYASDMTRTVAVGKPDQFKKDIYNLTLEAQQAALDFIKPGVTAHEVDRAAREVIEKAGYGEYFNHRLGHGIGMDVHEFPSIMEGNDMVIEEGMC
;
A
#
# COMPACT_ATOMS: atom_id res chain seq x y z
N PHE A 1 12.73 -12.01 -32.89
CA PHE A 1 13.15 -11.77 -31.49
C PHE A 1 12.12 -12.43 -30.56
N ASN A 2 12.56 -13.37 -29.70
CA ASN A 2 11.69 -13.93 -28.65
C ASN A 2 11.58 -12.93 -27.51
N ASN A 3 10.33 -12.58 -27.11
CA ASN A 3 10.10 -11.76 -25.94
C ASN A 3 10.43 -12.60 -24.68
N LEU A 4 11.47 -12.21 -23.95
CA LEU A 4 11.89 -12.89 -22.72
C LEU A 4 11.20 -12.35 -21.46
N THR A 5 10.49 -11.22 -21.55
CA THR A 5 9.84 -10.56 -20.41
C THR A 5 9.01 -11.50 -19.55
N PRO A 6 8.12 -12.38 -20.11
CA PRO A 6 7.32 -13.28 -19.28
C PRO A 6 8.17 -14.30 -18.51
N ARG A 7 9.31 -14.72 -19.07
CA ARG A 7 10.21 -15.67 -18.40
C ARG A 7 10.94 -15.01 -17.23
N ILE A 8 11.43 -13.78 -17.44
CA ILE A 8 12.10 -13.00 -16.38
C ILE A 8 11.12 -12.70 -15.25
N GLN A 9 9.90 -12.26 -15.57
CA GLN A 9 8.85 -12.01 -14.57
C GLN A 9 8.53 -13.27 -13.77
N ARG A 10 8.44 -14.44 -14.42
CA ARG A 10 8.21 -15.70 -13.71
C ARG A 10 9.36 -16.10 -12.77
N MET A 11 10.60 -15.80 -13.16
CA MET A 11 11.76 -16.05 -12.29
C MET A 11 11.76 -15.16 -11.04
N ARG A 12 11.13 -14.00 -11.09
CA ARG A 12 11.03 -13.05 -9.99
C ARG A 12 9.83 -13.30 -9.05
N LEU A 13 8.90 -14.19 -9.44
CA LEU A 13 7.69 -14.48 -8.66
C LEU A 13 8.02 -15.09 -7.29
N ILE A 14 8.85 -16.13 -7.29
CA ILE A 14 9.22 -16.89 -6.09
C ILE A 14 10.51 -16.31 -5.54
N LYS A 15 10.43 -15.69 -4.38
CA LYS A 15 11.56 -15.06 -3.71
C LYS A 15 12.36 -16.10 -2.93
N SER A 16 13.66 -16.04 -3.02
CA SER A 16 14.57 -16.79 -2.15
C SER A 16 14.54 -16.23 -0.72
N ALA A 17 15.04 -17.00 0.25
CA ALA A 17 15.12 -16.55 1.64
C ALA A 17 15.94 -15.25 1.81
N ASP A 18 17.01 -15.07 1.02
CA ASP A 18 17.81 -13.84 1.03
C ASP A 18 17.03 -12.64 0.48
N GLU A 19 16.24 -12.82 -0.58
CA GLU A 19 15.37 -11.78 -1.13
C GLU A 19 14.27 -11.38 -0.14
N VAL A 20 13.61 -12.37 0.48
CA VAL A 20 12.61 -12.11 1.53
C VAL A 20 13.22 -11.31 2.70
N GLN A 21 14.45 -11.68 3.12
CA GLN A 21 15.14 -10.95 4.19
C GLN A 21 15.39 -9.47 3.83
N LYS A 22 15.76 -9.17 2.58
CA LYS A 22 15.94 -7.79 2.11
C LYS A 22 14.62 -7.04 2.10
N MET A 23 13.53 -7.66 1.66
CA MET A 23 12.18 -7.09 1.68
C MET A 23 11.69 -6.83 3.11
N MET A 24 11.96 -7.74 4.05
CA MET A 24 11.64 -7.51 5.46
C MET A 24 12.39 -6.28 6.02
N VAL A 25 13.66 -6.11 5.68
CA VAL A 25 14.42 -4.92 6.08
C VAL A 25 13.84 -3.66 5.44
N ALA A 26 13.46 -3.71 4.15
CA ALA A 26 12.78 -2.59 3.49
C ALA A 26 11.46 -2.24 4.20
N GLY A 27 10.68 -3.24 4.63
CA GLY A 27 9.46 -3.04 5.43
C GLY A 27 9.72 -2.34 6.77
N LEU A 28 10.77 -2.74 7.49
CA LEU A 28 11.16 -2.08 8.76
C LEU A 28 11.51 -0.59 8.56
N TYR A 29 12.16 -0.25 7.45
CA TYR A 29 12.44 1.16 7.13
C TYR A 29 11.18 1.91 6.69
N ALA A 30 10.22 1.26 6.02
CA ALA A 30 8.93 1.87 5.74
C ALA A 30 8.15 2.16 7.02
N GLU A 31 8.14 1.26 8.00
CA GLU A 31 7.56 1.52 9.33
C GLU A 31 8.19 2.74 10.01
N LYS A 32 9.52 2.86 9.92
CA LYS A 32 10.25 4.03 10.45
C LYS A 32 9.86 5.31 9.70
N ALA A 33 9.73 5.25 8.38
CA ALA A 33 9.31 6.38 7.55
C ALA A 33 7.88 6.84 7.91
N VAL A 34 6.94 5.89 8.07
CA VAL A 34 5.57 6.16 8.55
C VAL A 34 5.58 6.82 9.92
N LYS A 35 6.44 6.34 10.84
CA LYS A 35 6.57 6.95 12.17
C LYS A 35 7.04 8.39 12.08
N VAL A 36 8.00 8.71 11.22
CA VAL A 36 8.42 10.10 10.97
C VAL A 36 7.23 10.92 10.50
N GLY A 37 6.42 10.39 9.58
CA GLY A 37 5.19 11.03 9.12
C GLY A 37 4.24 11.33 10.28
N PHE A 38 3.96 10.35 11.12
CA PHE A 38 3.06 10.50 12.28
C PHE A 38 3.57 11.53 13.29
N ASP A 39 4.86 11.53 13.59
CA ASP A 39 5.48 12.48 14.51
C ASP A 39 5.44 13.92 13.97
N ASN A 40 5.16 14.09 12.69
CA ASN A 40 5.08 15.39 12.01
C ASN A 40 3.64 15.84 11.68
N ILE A 41 2.60 15.11 12.11
CA ILE A 41 1.21 15.53 11.91
C ILE A 41 0.93 16.79 12.71
N SER A 42 0.50 17.86 12.03
CA SER A 42 0.07 19.12 12.65
C SER A 42 -0.84 19.89 11.70
N LEU A 43 -1.86 20.60 12.23
CA LEU A 43 -2.85 21.35 11.42
C LEU A 43 -2.25 22.56 10.70
N ASP A 44 -1.06 23.00 11.05
CA ASP A 44 -0.34 24.08 10.37
C ASP A 44 0.53 23.59 9.21
N LYS A 45 0.79 22.28 9.13
CA LYS A 45 1.57 21.65 8.05
C LYS A 45 0.68 21.27 6.87
N THR A 46 1.33 21.24 5.71
CA THR A 46 0.74 20.73 4.47
C THR A 46 1.13 19.27 4.23
N GLU A 47 0.43 18.60 3.30
CA GLU A 47 0.79 17.26 2.80
C GLU A 47 2.28 17.22 2.39
N THR A 48 2.72 18.21 1.60
CA THR A 48 4.10 18.31 1.12
C THR A 48 5.12 18.63 2.22
N ASP A 49 4.75 19.34 3.29
CA ASP A 49 5.63 19.56 4.44
C ASP A 49 5.95 18.25 5.15
N ILE A 50 4.95 17.39 5.33
CA ILE A 50 5.13 16.08 5.97
C ILE A 50 5.96 15.16 5.10
N ILE A 51 5.71 15.11 3.78
CA ILE A 51 6.50 14.35 2.80
C ILE A 51 7.97 14.75 2.89
N ALA A 52 8.25 16.04 2.88
CA ALA A 52 9.63 16.53 2.96
C ALA A 52 10.38 16.04 4.21
N GLN A 53 9.69 15.89 5.36
CA GLN A 53 10.28 15.35 6.58
C GLN A 53 10.57 13.84 6.47
N ILE A 54 9.64 13.09 5.86
CA ILE A 54 9.78 11.64 5.62
C ILE A 54 10.97 11.38 4.70
N ASP A 55 10.98 12.01 3.53
CA ASP A 55 12.00 11.82 2.50
C ASP A 55 13.38 12.26 3.01
N PHE A 56 13.45 13.40 3.72
CA PHE A 56 14.69 13.86 4.34
C PHE A 56 15.24 12.85 5.36
N ALA A 57 14.37 12.28 6.21
CA ALA A 57 14.78 11.34 7.23
C ALA A 57 15.37 10.06 6.60
N MET A 58 14.73 9.51 5.57
CA MET A 58 15.22 8.32 4.87
C MET A 58 16.50 8.61 4.08
N LYS A 59 16.55 9.73 3.37
CA LYS A 59 17.73 10.15 2.60
C LYS A 59 18.95 10.36 3.51
N ARG A 60 18.77 10.94 4.70
CA ARG A 60 19.84 11.13 5.68
C ARG A 60 20.44 9.81 6.18
N GLU A 61 19.65 8.74 6.20
CA GLU A 61 20.10 7.39 6.56
C GLU A 61 20.68 6.62 5.36
N GLY A 62 20.70 7.23 4.17
CA GLY A 62 21.26 6.64 2.95
C GLY A 62 20.28 5.78 2.17
N TYR A 63 18.97 5.88 2.46
CA TYR A 63 17.91 5.15 1.75
C TYR A 63 17.16 6.04 0.78
N GLU A 64 16.62 5.41 -0.26
CA GLU A 64 15.72 6.06 -1.23
C GLU A 64 14.30 5.51 -1.03
N MET A 65 13.31 6.34 -1.34
CA MET A 65 11.93 5.89 -1.41
C MET A 65 11.78 4.97 -2.64
N SER A 66 10.95 3.94 -2.52
CA SER A 66 10.69 3.00 -3.62
C SER A 66 9.75 3.58 -4.68
N PHE A 67 8.97 4.58 -4.30
CA PHE A 67 8.11 5.41 -5.15
C PHE A 67 7.90 6.78 -4.48
N ASP A 68 7.26 7.71 -5.19
CA ASP A 68 6.97 9.04 -4.65
C ASP A 68 6.06 8.95 -3.44
N THR A 69 6.53 9.44 -2.28
CA THR A 69 5.78 9.43 -1.03
C THR A 69 4.46 10.20 -1.19
N MET A 70 3.36 9.60 -0.78
CA MET A 70 2.06 10.25 -0.75
C MET A 70 1.58 10.48 0.68
N VAL A 71 1.18 11.72 0.97
CA VAL A 71 0.43 12.10 2.17
C VAL A 71 -0.77 12.89 1.69
N LEU A 72 -1.98 12.40 1.98
CA LEU A 72 -3.22 12.95 1.46
C LEU A 72 -4.21 13.17 2.60
N THR A 73 -4.82 14.35 2.66
CA THR A 73 -5.76 14.74 3.72
C THR A 73 -7.17 14.96 3.19
N GLY A 74 -8.19 14.67 4.00
CA GLY A 74 -9.59 14.98 3.71
C GLY A 74 -10.06 14.43 2.36
N ASP A 75 -10.66 15.27 1.53
CA ASP A 75 -11.19 14.88 0.22
C ASP A 75 -10.11 14.43 -0.75
N ASN A 76 -8.87 14.93 -0.61
CA ASN A 76 -7.75 14.49 -1.43
C ASN A 76 -7.40 13.02 -1.15
N ALA A 77 -7.54 12.55 0.09
CA ALA A 77 -7.35 11.14 0.45
C ALA A 77 -8.42 10.20 -0.12
N ALA A 78 -9.59 10.73 -0.46
CA ALA A 78 -10.68 9.97 -1.09
C ALA A 78 -10.55 9.89 -2.62
N ASN A 79 -9.65 10.68 -3.22
CA ASN A 79 -9.44 10.71 -4.66
C ASN A 79 -8.44 9.61 -5.08
N PRO A 80 -8.87 8.61 -5.90
CA PRO A 80 -7.96 7.55 -6.40
C PRO A 80 -6.75 8.07 -7.19
N HIS A 81 -6.81 9.32 -7.66
CA HIS A 81 -5.75 10.02 -8.36
C HIS A 81 -5.25 11.24 -7.56
N GLY A 82 -5.45 11.23 -6.25
CA GLY A 82 -4.99 12.29 -5.37
C GLY A 82 -3.47 12.50 -5.52
N ILE A 83 -3.08 13.75 -5.68
CA ILE A 83 -1.67 14.16 -5.76
C ILE A 83 -1.39 15.06 -4.55
N PRO A 84 -0.30 14.81 -3.80
CA PRO A 84 0.08 15.67 -2.70
C PRO A 84 0.27 17.13 -3.14
N ALA A 85 -0.22 18.05 -2.35
CA ALA A 85 -0.17 19.47 -2.65
C ALA A 85 0.07 20.30 -1.38
N ALA A 86 -0.07 21.62 -1.48
CA ALA A 86 -0.03 22.53 -0.34
C ALA A 86 -1.33 22.53 0.48
N ASN A 87 -2.10 21.43 0.45
CA ASN A 87 -3.29 21.26 1.29
C ASN A 87 -2.84 21.09 2.75
N LYS A 88 -3.39 21.88 3.65
CA LYS A 88 -3.14 21.73 5.08
C LYS A 88 -3.83 20.49 5.62
N VAL A 89 -3.19 19.84 6.58
CA VAL A 89 -3.81 18.74 7.33
C VAL A 89 -5.15 19.20 7.91
N GLU A 90 -6.22 18.50 7.56
CA GLU A 90 -7.56 18.81 8.00
C GLU A 90 -7.85 18.22 9.39
N ASN A 91 -8.55 18.98 10.23
CA ASN A 91 -9.07 18.46 11.49
C ASN A 91 -10.35 17.66 11.25
N ASP A 92 -10.62 16.65 12.10
CA ASP A 92 -11.77 15.74 12.02
C ASP A 92 -11.86 14.97 10.69
N ALA A 93 -10.69 14.70 10.11
CA ALA A 93 -10.50 14.03 8.82
C ALA A 93 -9.64 12.76 8.94
N LEU A 94 -9.58 12.00 7.87
CA LEU A 94 -8.61 10.94 7.68
C LEU A 94 -7.40 11.50 6.93
N LEU A 95 -6.22 11.05 7.36
CA LEU A 95 -4.94 11.37 6.75
C LEU A 95 -4.30 10.05 6.31
N LEU A 96 -4.06 9.92 5.01
CA LEU A 96 -3.47 8.75 4.38
C LEU A 96 -1.99 8.99 4.15
N PHE A 97 -1.19 7.99 4.45
CA PHE A 97 0.23 7.88 4.13
C PHE A 97 0.42 6.66 3.23
N ASP A 98 1.04 6.84 2.09
CA ASP A 98 1.41 5.77 1.19
C ASP A 98 2.86 5.98 0.76
N LEU A 99 3.73 5.05 1.13
CA LEU A 99 5.16 5.17 0.98
C LEU A 99 5.85 3.81 1.00
N GLY A 100 7.05 3.77 0.49
CA GLY A 100 7.90 2.60 0.57
C GLY A 100 9.38 2.99 0.50
N VAL A 101 10.24 2.11 0.95
CA VAL A 101 11.70 2.31 1.00
C VAL A 101 12.40 1.24 0.18
N LEU A 102 13.44 1.63 -0.54
CA LEU A 102 14.27 0.72 -1.34
C LEU A 102 15.51 0.33 -0.53
N VAL A 103 15.68 -0.97 -0.30
CA VAL A 103 16.83 -1.51 0.43
C VAL A 103 17.48 -2.62 -0.37
N ASN A 104 18.77 -2.45 -0.71
CA ASN A 104 19.56 -3.42 -1.49
C ASN A 104 18.86 -3.86 -2.78
N GLY A 105 18.15 -2.95 -3.46
CA GLY A 105 17.43 -3.21 -4.70
C GLY A 105 16.07 -3.87 -4.54
N TYR A 106 15.54 -4.00 -3.30
CA TYR A 106 14.20 -4.53 -3.01
C TYR A 106 13.33 -3.45 -2.40
N ALA A 107 12.10 -3.37 -2.90
CA ALA A 107 11.10 -2.38 -2.48
C ALA A 107 10.28 -2.86 -1.29
N SER A 108 9.83 -1.92 -0.48
CA SER A 108 8.63 -2.05 0.35
C SER A 108 7.54 -1.12 -0.17
N ASP A 109 6.31 -1.40 0.25
CA ASP A 109 5.10 -0.65 -0.07
C ASP A 109 4.19 -0.70 1.15
N MET A 110 3.82 0.45 1.68
CA MET A 110 3.10 0.53 2.95
C MET A 110 2.15 1.72 2.97
N THR A 111 0.86 1.42 3.06
CA THR A 111 -0.18 2.43 3.31
C THR A 111 -0.62 2.39 4.76
N ARG A 112 -0.79 3.58 5.36
CA ARG A 112 -1.41 3.76 6.68
C ARG A 112 -2.35 4.96 6.64
N THR A 113 -3.53 4.78 7.21
CA THR A 113 -4.52 5.86 7.37
C THR A 113 -4.77 6.10 8.85
N VAL A 114 -4.72 7.36 9.27
CA VAL A 114 -4.95 7.75 10.67
C VAL A 114 -6.03 8.83 10.76
N ALA A 115 -6.67 8.90 11.92
CA ALA A 115 -7.60 9.97 12.24
C ALA A 115 -6.85 11.18 12.79
N VAL A 116 -7.14 12.36 12.25
CA VAL A 116 -6.75 13.64 12.82
C VAL A 116 -7.97 14.23 13.52
N GLY A 117 -7.88 14.53 14.80
CA GLY A 117 -9.03 15.01 15.58
C GLY A 117 -10.08 13.92 15.82
N LYS A 118 -11.36 14.25 15.56
CA LYS A 118 -12.51 13.37 15.80
C LYS A 118 -13.35 13.22 14.53
N PRO A 119 -12.94 12.39 13.58
CA PRO A 119 -13.73 12.14 12.37
C PRO A 119 -15.16 11.68 12.72
N ASP A 120 -16.09 12.02 11.85
CA ASP A 120 -17.49 11.62 11.97
C ASP A 120 -17.67 10.09 11.90
N GLN A 121 -18.88 9.63 12.16
CA GLN A 121 -19.17 8.20 12.19
C GLN A 121 -19.02 7.56 10.80
N PHE A 122 -19.39 8.26 9.73
CA PHE A 122 -19.25 7.77 8.37
C PHE A 122 -17.79 7.42 8.02
N LYS A 123 -16.84 8.34 8.31
CA LYS A 123 -15.40 8.10 8.09
C LYS A 123 -14.88 6.90 8.88
N LYS A 124 -15.34 6.75 10.12
CA LYS A 124 -14.99 5.57 10.96
C LYS A 124 -15.53 4.28 10.38
N ASP A 125 -16.77 4.30 9.90
CA ASP A 125 -17.42 3.11 9.33
C ASP A 125 -16.71 2.68 8.05
N ILE A 126 -16.35 3.61 7.16
CA ILE A 126 -15.59 3.32 5.93
C ILE A 126 -14.19 2.80 6.27
N TYR A 127 -13.50 3.40 7.24
CA TYR A 127 -12.19 2.91 7.69
C TYR A 127 -12.28 1.46 8.20
N ASN A 128 -13.25 1.17 9.05
CA ASN A 128 -13.45 -0.17 9.61
C ASN A 128 -13.85 -1.19 8.53
N LEU A 129 -14.70 -0.79 7.59
CA LEU A 129 -15.08 -1.64 6.45
C LEU A 129 -13.87 -2.00 5.58
N THR A 130 -13.01 -1.01 5.31
CA THR A 130 -11.77 -1.25 4.54
C THR A 130 -10.82 -2.18 5.28
N LEU A 131 -10.68 -2.00 6.60
CA LEU A 131 -9.86 -2.88 7.44
C LEU A 131 -10.42 -4.31 7.47
N GLU A 132 -11.75 -4.48 7.58
CA GLU A 132 -12.42 -5.79 7.53
C GLU A 132 -12.18 -6.47 6.18
N ALA A 133 -12.30 -5.74 5.07
CA ALA A 133 -12.05 -6.26 3.74
C ALA A 133 -10.59 -6.70 3.57
N GLN A 134 -9.63 -5.89 4.03
CA GLN A 134 -8.21 -6.25 4.03
C GLN A 134 -7.96 -7.53 4.84
N GLN A 135 -8.52 -7.62 6.05
CA GLN A 135 -8.35 -8.79 6.91
C GLN A 135 -8.96 -10.04 6.27
N ALA A 136 -10.11 -9.93 5.61
CA ALA A 136 -10.73 -11.05 4.91
C ALA A 136 -9.82 -11.63 3.82
N ALA A 137 -9.13 -10.77 3.06
CA ALA A 137 -8.16 -11.23 2.08
C ALA A 137 -6.91 -11.86 2.71
N LEU A 138 -6.40 -11.27 3.79
CA LEU A 138 -5.24 -11.81 4.53
C LEU A 138 -5.54 -13.18 5.15
N ASP A 139 -6.73 -13.39 5.67
CA ASP A 139 -7.15 -14.67 6.25
C ASP A 139 -7.40 -15.73 5.17
N PHE A 140 -7.75 -15.29 3.96
CA PHE A 140 -8.06 -16.19 2.84
C PHE A 140 -6.82 -16.62 2.06
N ILE A 141 -5.83 -15.72 1.87
CA ILE A 141 -4.67 -15.97 1.02
C ILE A 141 -3.80 -17.12 1.55
N LYS A 142 -3.54 -18.07 0.67
CA LYS A 142 -2.65 -19.22 0.94
C LYS A 142 -2.20 -19.85 -0.37
N PRO A 143 -1.15 -20.66 -0.38
CA PRO A 143 -0.78 -21.45 -1.56
C PRO A 143 -1.97 -22.30 -2.05
N GLY A 144 -2.20 -22.30 -3.36
CA GLY A 144 -3.23 -23.09 -4.02
C GLY A 144 -4.53 -22.33 -4.37
N VAL A 145 -4.77 -21.14 -3.79
CA VAL A 145 -5.88 -20.27 -4.23
C VAL A 145 -5.46 -19.39 -5.40
N THR A 146 -6.40 -18.89 -6.18
CA THR A 146 -6.13 -17.97 -7.29
C THR A 146 -6.09 -16.52 -6.83
N ALA A 147 -5.40 -15.66 -7.59
CA ALA A 147 -5.40 -14.22 -7.36
C ALA A 147 -6.80 -13.62 -7.45
N HIS A 148 -7.67 -14.16 -8.33
CA HIS A 148 -9.08 -13.81 -8.41
C HIS A 148 -9.83 -14.07 -7.10
N GLU A 149 -9.64 -15.28 -6.52
CA GLU A 149 -10.33 -15.66 -5.27
C GLU A 149 -9.90 -14.78 -4.08
N VAL A 150 -8.61 -14.38 -4.05
CA VAL A 150 -8.11 -13.45 -3.00
C VAL A 150 -8.77 -12.06 -3.15
N ASP A 151 -8.86 -11.52 -4.39
CA ASP A 151 -9.57 -10.25 -4.65
C ASP A 151 -11.04 -10.36 -4.24
N ARG A 152 -11.71 -11.48 -4.60
CA ARG A 152 -13.11 -11.70 -4.24
C ARG A 152 -13.35 -11.71 -2.72
N ALA A 153 -12.44 -12.26 -1.93
CA ALA A 153 -12.58 -12.31 -0.48
C ALA A 153 -12.70 -10.90 0.15
N ALA A 154 -11.91 -9.93 -0.32
CA ALA A 154 -12.03 -8.54 0.14
C ALA A 154 -13.21 -7.82 -0.50
N ARG A 155 -13.38 -7.98 -1.82
CA ARG A 155 -14.40 -7.26 -2.61
C ARG A 155 -15.81 -7.57 -2.13
N GLU A 156 -16.10 -8.82 -1.78
CA GLU A 156 -17.41 -9.21 -1.26
C GLU A 156 -17.77 -8.50 0.06
N VAL A 157 -16.84 -8.23 0.93
CA VAL A 157 -17.06 -7.47 2.16
C VAL A 157 -17.57 -6.07 1.83
N ILE A 158 -16.89 -5.40 0.89
CA ILE A 158 -17.23 -4.03 0.46
C ILE A 158 -18.58 -4.01 -0.30
N GLU A 159 -18.81 -4.99 -1.19
CA GLU A 159 -20.06 -5.13 -1.95
C GLU A 159 -21.27 -5.38 -1.03
N LYS A 160 -21.15 -6.27 -0.05
CA LYS A 160 -22.23 -6.56 0.92
C LYS A 160 -22.60 -5.33 1.76
N ALA A 161 -21.67 -4.42 1.99
CA ALA A 161 -21.91 -3.15 2.67
C ALA A 161 -22.50 -2.07 1.73
N GLY A 162 -22.67 -2.35 0.43
CA GLY A 162 -23.26 -1.42 -0.55
C GLY A 162 -22.26 -0.46 -1.19
N TYR A 163 -20.94 -0.67 -1.02
CA TYR A 163 -19.88 0.21 -1.52
C TYR A 163 -19.08 -0.40 -2.68
N GLY A 164 -19.54 -1.49 -3.30
CA GLY A 164 -18.80 -2.20 -4.36
C GLY A 164 -18.42 -1.31 -5.54
N GLU A 165 -19.29 -0.38 -5.95
CA GLU A 165 -19.03 0.55 -7.07
C GLU A 165 -17.86 1.52 -6.82
N TYR A 166 -17.51 1.76 -5.55
CA TYR A 166 -16.40 2.63 -5.14
C TYR A 166 -15.07 1.89 -5.07
N PHE A 167 -15.08 0.55 -5.07
CA PHE A 167 -13.86 -0.27 -5.09
C PHE A 167 -13.50 -0.61 -6.54
N ASN A 168 -13.02 0.37 -7.27
CA ASN A 168 -12.83 0.35 -8.73
C ASN A 168 -11.40 -0.01 -9.17
N HIS A 169 -10.53 -0.48 -8.27
CA HIS A 169 -9.17 -0.92 -8.56
C HIS A 169 -8.94 -2.36 -8.12
N ARG A 170 -7.82 -2.95 -8.52
CA ARG A 170 -7.40 -4.27 -8.04
C ARG A 170 -7.14 -4.25 -6.54
N LEU A 171 -7.30 -5.39 -5.88
CA LEU A 171 -7.00 -5.51 -4.46
C LEU A 171 -5.53 -5.26 -4.14
N GLY A 172 -4.62 -5.77 -4.96
CA GLY A 172 -3.19 -5.65 -4.70
C GLY A 172 -2.32 -6.22 -5.82
N HIS A 173 -1.05 -6.39 -5.50
CA HIS A 173 -0.04 -6.84 -6.45
C HIS A 173 1.12 -7.51 -5.72
N GLY A 174 1.92 -8.27 -6.45
CA GLY A 174 3.20 -8.74 -5.97
C GLY A 174 4.21 -7.58 -5.88
N ILE A 175 5.24 -7.78 -5.08
CA ILE A 175 6.32 -6.81 -4.83
C ILE A 175 7.67 -7.53 -4.81
N GLY A 176 8.76 -6.82 -5.09
CA GLY A 176 10.11 -7.37 -5.07
C GLY A 176 11.16 -6.33 -5.41
N MET A 177 11.85 -6.51 -6.53
CA MET A 177 12.79 -5.50 -7.06
C MET A 177 12.03 -4.29 -7.61
N ASP A 178 10.85 -4.51 -8.19
CA ASP A 178 9.91 -3.45 -8.56
C ASP A 178 8.79 -3.40 -7.51
N VAL A 179 8.21 -2.21 -7.31
CA VAL A 179 7.04 -2.03 -6.44
C VAL A 179 5.87 -2.86 -6.95
N HIS A 180 5.65 -2.89 -8.26
CA HIS A 180 4.58 -3.66 -8.89
C HIS A 180 5.15 -4.84 -9.66
N GLU A 181 4.96 -6.04 -9.10
CA GLU A 181 5.29 -7.32 -9.75
C GLU A 181 4.05 -8.21 -9.86
N PHE A 182 4.20 -9.37 -10.49
CA PHE A 182 3.19 -10.40 -10.42
C PHE A 182 3.17 -11.09 -9.04
N PRO A 183 2.00 -11.62 -8.63
CA PRO A 183 0.71 -11.57 -9.32
C PRO A 183 -0.01 -10.24 -9.19
N SER A 184 -0.87 -9.89 -10.15
CA SER A 184 -1.89 -8.86 -9.96
C SER A 184 -3.08 -9.52 -9.25
N ILE A 185 -3.40 -9.07 -8.04
CA ILE A 185 -4.52 -9.60 -7.27
C ILE A 185 -5.78 -8.83 -7.69
N MET A 186 -6.52 -9.44 -8.60
CA MET A 186 -7.68 -8.79 -9.24
C MET A 186 -8.66 -9.82 -9.81
N GLU A 187 -9.88 -9.36 -10.04
CA GLU A 187 -10.91 -10.14 -10.71
C GLU A 187 -10.43 -10.67 -12.08
N GLY A 188 -10.72 -11.93 -12.35
CA GLY A 188 -10.37 -12.61 -13.61
C GLY A 188 -8.91 -13.06 -13.72
N ASN A 189 -8.08 -12.90 -12.70
CA ASN A 189 -6.72 -13.43 -12.70
C ASN A 189 -6.66 -14.82 -12.05
N ASP A 190 -6.58 -15.87 -12.89
CA ASP A 190 -6.53 -17.27 -12.46
C ASP A 190 -5.11 -17.75 -12.05
N MET A 191 -4.13 -16.84 -11.92
CA MET A 191 -2.80 -17.21 -11.44
C MET A 191 -2.91 -17.77 -10.02
N VAL A 192 -2.42 -18.99 -9.84
CA VAL A 192 -2.39 -19.67 -8.54
C VAL A 192 -1.30 -19.07 -7.66
N ILE A 193 -1.65 -18.76 -6.42
CA ILE A 193 -0.68 -18.31 -5.40
C ILE A 193 0.18 -19.48 -4.98
N GLU A 194 1.50 -19.29 -4.98
CA GLU A 194 2.49 -20.28 -4.63
C GLU A 194 3.30 -19.80 -3.41
N GLU A 195 3.87 -20.74 -2.66
CA GLU A 195 4.79 -20.44 -1.56
C GLU A 195 6.00 -19.65 -2.07
N GLY A 196 6.40 -18.59 -1.36
CA GLY A 196 7.51 -17.71 -1.74
C GLY A 196 7.12 -16.54 -2.66
N MET A 197 5.85 -16.43 -3.09
CA MET A 197 5.34 -15.19 -3.67
C MET A 197 5.22 -14.12 -2.57
N CYS A 198 5.59 -12.87 -2.91
CA CYS A 198 5.46 -11.71 -2.04
C CYS A 198 4.70 -10.61 -2.76
#